data_da7d7324955c618ca70bf40bf21161fa
#
_entry.id   da7d7324955c618ca70bf40bf21161fa
#
_cell.length_a   1.000
_cell.length_b   1.000
_cell.length_c   1.000
_cell.angle_alpha   90.00
_cell.angle_beta   90.00
_cell.angle_gamma   90.00
#
_symmetry.space_group_name_H-M   'P 1'
#
loop_
_entity.id
_entity.type
_entity.pdbx_description
1 polymer ?
#
loop_
_entity_poly.entity_id
_entity_poly.type
_entity_poly.pdbx_seq_one_letter_code
_entity_poly.pdbx_strand_id
1 'polypeptide(L)'
;MPLGSCTMKLNAASELMPVSWNEFANMHPFAPDHQTLGYQRIMFDLQEWLCDITGFADVSLQPNAGSQGEYAGLLAIQEYHRSNGDTNRNVCLIPTSAHGTNLSLIHI
;
A
#
# COMPACT_ATOMS: atom_id res chain seq x y z
N MET A 1 -8.87 26.82 5.85
CA MET A 1 -8.75 25.82 6.45
C MET A 1 -7.94 24.77 5.95
N PRO A 2 -7.15 24.40 6.30
CA PRO A 2 -6.26 23.71 5.73
C PRO A 2 -6.03 22.45 6.13
N LEU A 3 -5.63 21.65 5.85
CA LEU A 3 -5.29 20.57 6.30
C LEU A 3 -5.43 19.44 5.58
N GLY A 4 -4.66 19.23 4.87
CA GLY A 4 -4.49 18.33 3.91
C GLY A 4 -4.82 16.89 4.07
N SER A 5 -4.34 16.19 4.94
CA SER A 5 -4.46 14.73 4.96
C SER A 5 -5.83 14.19 5.35
N CYS A 6 -6.64 14.97 6.00
CA CYS A 6 -7.92 14.47 6.49
C CYS A 6 -9.00 14.38 5.43
N THR A 7 -8.84 15.06 4.31
CA THR A 7 -9.83 15.05 3.23
C THR A 7 -9.80 13.79 2.37
N MET A 8 -8.79 12.99 2.51
CA MET A 8 -8.58 11.81 1.66
C MET A 8 -9.43 10.61 2.04
N LYS A 9 -10.31 10.76 3.00
CA LYS A 9 -11.11 9.65 3.55
C LYS A 9 -12.58 9.75 3.20
N LEU A 10 -12.92 10.63 2.28
CA LEU A 10 -14.29 10.79 1.82
C LEU A 10 -14.53 9.82 0.67
N ASN A 11 -15.28 8.77 0.95
CA ASN A 11 -15.72 7.81 -0.05
C ASN A 11 -17.23 7.99 -0.29
N ALA A 12 -17.65 7.76 -1.51
CA ALA A 12 -19.07 7.73 -1.81
C ALA A 12 -19.74 6.57 -1.07
N ALA A 13 -20.92 6.81 -0.47
CA ALA A 13 -21.64 5.76 0.25
C ALA A 13 -21.94 4.55 -0.62
N SER A 14 -22.19 4.76 -1.91
CA SER A 14 -22.44 3.68 -2.87
C SER A 14 -21.22 2.78 -3.10
N GLU A 15 -20.02 3.30 -2.96
CA GLU A 15 -18.79 2.51 -3.10
C GLU A 15 -18.55 1.60 -1.89
N LEU A 16 -19.10 1.98 -0.73
CA LEU A 16 -19.01 1.21 0.49
C LEU A 16 -20.09 0.12 0.62
N MET A 17 -21.17 0.20 -0.15
CA MET A 17 -22.25 -0.78 -0.08
C MET A 17 -21.79 -2.23 -0.29
N PRO A 18 -20.93 -2.56 -1.27
CA PRO A 18 -20.49 -3.92 -1.47
C PRO A 18 -19.77 -4.54 -0.26
N VAL A 19 -19.13 -3.74 0.57
CA VAL A 19 -18.42 -4.22 1.77
C VAL A 19 -19.37 -4.93 2.75
N SER A 20 -20.64 -4.54 2.76
CA SER A 20 -21.66 -5.13 3.64
C SER A 20 -22.40 -6.33 3.03
N TRP A 21 -22.15 -6.68 1.77
CA TRP A 21 -22.77 -7.85 1.16
C TRP A 21 -22.21 -9.13 1.77
N ASN A 22 -23.06 -10.12 1.98
CA ASN A 22 -22.68 -11.37 2.65
C ASN A 22 -21.52 -12.07 1.94
N GLU A 23 -21.49 -12.01 0.63
CA GLU A 23 -20.46 -12.62 -0.22
C GLU A 23 -19.06 -12.04 0.06
N PHE A 24 -19.00 -10.81 0.53
CA PHE A 24 -17.75 -10.14 0.92
C PHE A 24 -17.56 -10.15 2.44
N ALA A 25 -18.60 -9.76 3.20
CA ALA A 25 -18.48 -9.55 4.64
C ALA A 25 -18.25 -10.83 5.44
N ASN A 26 -18.78 -11.96 4.98
CA ASN A 26 -18.75 -13.22 5.71
C ASN A 26 -17.64 -14.18 5.30
N MET A 27 -16.69 -13.73 4.48
CA MET A 27 -15.55 -14.53 4.09
C MET A 27 -14.49 -14.54 5.19
N HIS A 28 -14.08 -15.74 5.62
CA HIS A 28 -13.02 -15.87 6.60
C HIS A 28 -11.66 -15.57 5.98
N PRO A 29 -10.75 -14.83 6.66
CA PRO A 29 -9.42 -14.50 6.11
C PRO A 29 -8.56 -15.70 5.72
N PHE A 30 -8.76 -16.84 6.37
CA PHE A 30 -8.05 -18.09 6.08
C PHE A 30 -8.94 -19.13 5.39
N ALA A 31 -9.92 -18.68 4.62
CA ALA A 31 -10.68 -19.58 3.78
C ALA A 31 -9.76 -20.20 2.70
N PRO A 32 -9.97 -21.47 2.31
CA PRO A 32 -9.19 -22.10 1.25
C PRO A 32 -9.24 -21.31 -0.07
N ASP A 33 -8.14 -21.30 -0.80
CA ASP A 33 -7.98 -20.50 -2.02
C ASP A 33 -9.09 -20.73 -3.05
N HIS A 34 -9.55 -21.95 -3.21
CA HIS A 34 -10.62 -22.28 -4.15
C HIS A 34 -11.99 -21.69 -3.78
N GLN A 35 -12.14 -21.21 -2.53
CA GLN A 35 -13.35 -20.53 -2.06
C GLN A 35 -13.23 -19.00 -2.13
N THR A 36 -12.06 -18.48 -2.41
CA THR A 36 -11.76 -17.02 -2.41
C THR A 36 -11.47 -16.48 -3.80
N LEU A 37 -11.82 -17.18 -4.85
CA LEU A 37 -11.49 -16.82 -6.24
C LEU A 37 -11.95 -15.41 -6.61
N GLY A 38 -13.10 -14.95 -6.10
CA GLY A 38 -13.60 -13.60 -6.32
C GLY A 38 -12.67 -12.54 -5.72
N TYR A 39 -12.20 -12.74 -4.50
CA TYR A 39 -11.23 -11.84 -3.86
C TYR A 39 -9.89 -11.84 -4.58
N GLN A 40 -9.40 -13.01 -4.97
CA GLN A 40 -8.15 -13.12 -5.72
C GLN A 40 -8.25 -12.37 -7.05
N ARG A 41 -9.39 -12.46 -7.73
CA ARG A 41 -9.61 -11.73 -8.99
C ARG A 41 -9.63 -10.22 -8.78
N ILE A 42 -10.31 -9.73 -7.75
CA ILE A 42 -10.33 -8.29 -7.42
C ILE A 42 -8.91 -7.78 -7.15
N MET A 43 -8.13 -8.50 -6.34
CA MET A 43 -6.77 -8.10 -6.03
C MET A 43 -5.88 -8.11 -7.27
N PHE A 44 -5.98 -9.13 -8.10
CA PHE A 44 -5.22 -9.24 -9.34
C PHE A 44 -5.54 -8.10 -10.32
N ASP A 45 -6.82 -7.87 -10.59
CA ASP A 45 -7.23 -6.80 -11.50
C ASP A 45 -6.81 -5.42 -10.98
N LEU A 46 -6.90 -5.19 -9.68
CA LEU A 46 -6.45 -3.94 -9.08
C LEU A 46 -4.94 -3.74 -9.20
N GLN A 47 -4.14 -4.78 -9.00
CA GLN A 47 -2.68 -4.71 -9.20
C GLN A 47 -2.35 -4.38 -10.66
N GLU A 48 -2.98 -5.04 -11.62
CA GLU A 48 -2.78 -4.75 -13.03
C GLU A 48 -3.13 -3.30 -13.38
N TRP A 49 -4.30 -2.83 -12.94
CA TRP A 49 -4.70 -1.44 -13.20
C TRP A 49 -3.75 -0.43 -12.58
N LEU A 50 -3.26 -0.70 -11.38
CA LEU A 50 -2.30 0.19 -10.73
C LEU A 50 -0.95 0.18 -11.47
N CYS A 51 -0.48 -0.95 -11.95
CA CYS A 51 0.71 -1.04 -12.80
C CYS A 51 0.53 -0.22 -14.08
N ASP A 52 -0.60 -0.36 -14.75
CA ASP A 52 -0.90 0.39 -15.98
C ASP A 52 -0.95 1.90 -15.74
N ILE A 53 -1.59 2.34 -14.66
CA ILE A 53 -1.73 3.77 -14.34
C ILE A 53 -0.40 4.39 -13.95
N THR A 54 0.43 3.68 -13.20
CA THR A 54 1.67 4.22 -12.64
C THR A 54 2.90 3.96 -13.52
N GLY A 55 2.84 2.98 -14.39
CA GLY A 55 3.97 2.51 -15.19
C GLY A 55 4.98 1.69 -14.40
N PHE A 56 4.66 1.27 -13.18
CA PHE A 56 5.52 0.38 -12.41
C PHE A 56 5.42 -1.07 -12.87
N ALA A 57 6.49 -1.82 -12.66
CA ALA A 57 6.56 -3.21 -13.05
C ALA A 57 5.67 -4.12 -12.17
N ASP A 58 5.45 -3.73 -10.94
CA ASP A 58 4.62 -4.46 -9.99
C ASP A 58 4.13 -3.54 -8.87
N VAL A 59 3.06 -3.97 -8.18
CA VAL A 59 2.41 -3.25 -7.09
C VAL A 59 2.03 -4.23 -5.99
N SER A 60 2.28 -3.87 -4.74
CA SER A 60 1.83 -4.64 -3.58
C SER A 60 0.61 -4.01 -2.93
N LEU A 61 -0.41 -4.81 -2.69
CA LEU A 61 -1.61 -4.43 -1.94
C LEU A 61 -1.52 -4.78 -0.44
N GLN A 62 -0.37 -5.24 0.04
CA GLN A 62 -0.18 -5.65 1.44
C GLN A 62 -0.26 -4.50 2.46
N PRO A 63 0.28 -3.29 2.18
CA PRO A 63 0.21 -2.21 3.15
C PRO A 63 -1.23 -1.80 3.45
N ASN A 64 -1.57 -1.67 4.75
CA ASN A 64 -2.92 -1.31 5.20
C ASN A 64 -3.11 0.20 5.38
N ALA A 65 -2.07 0.99 5.32
CA ALA A 65 -2.10 2.44 5.48
C ALA A 65 -0.97 3.11 4.71
N GLY A 66 -1.09 4.43 4.46
CA GLY A 66 -0.07 5.19 3.74
C GLY A 66 1.32 5.08 4.36
N SER A 67 1.43 5.17 5.68
CA SER A 67 2.71 5.02 6.39
C SER A 67 3.34 3.64 6.20
N GLN A 68 2.54 2.59 6.15
CA GLN A 68 3.04 1.24 5.88
C GLN A 68 3.53 1.09 4.45
N GLY A 69 2.88 1.75 3.49
CA GLY A 69 3.33 1.80 2.10
C GLY A 69 4.67 2.50 1.96
N GLU A 70 4.85 3.65 2.62
CA GLU A 70 6.12 4.37 2.64
C GLU A 70 7.24 3.50 3.27
N TYR A 71 6.95 2.85 4.39
CA TYR A 71 7.91 1.95 5.06
C TYR A 71 8.28 0.75 4.19
N ALA A 72 7.31 0.10 3.57
CA ALA A 72 7.54 -1.02 2.67
C ALA A 72 8.42 -0.60 1.47
N GLY A 73 8.17 0.58 0.92
CA GLY A 73 8.99 1.15 -0.15
C GLY A 73 10.44 1.38 0.28
N LEU A 74 10.66 1.93 1.46
CA LEU A 74 12.01 2.14 2.00
C LEU A 74 12.75 0.82 2.25
N LEU A 75 12.07 -0.19 2.78
CA LEU A 75 12.64 -1.52 2.95
C LEU A 75 13.03 -2.16 1.61
N ALA A 76 12.19 -2.03 0.61
CA ALA A 76 12.48 -2.55 -0.73
C ALA A 76 13.70 -1.87 -1.35
N ILE A 77 13.82 -0.54 -1.21
CA ILE A 77 14.98 0.22 -1.68
C ILE A 77 16.26 -0.20 -0.93
N GLN A 78 16.18 -0.34 0.38
CA GLN A 78 17.29 -0.77 1.21
C GLN A 78 17.78 -2.17 0.79
N GLU A 79 16.85 -3.10 0.60
CA GLU A 79 17.21 -4.47 0.22
C GLU A 79 17.74 -4.55 -1.20
N TYR A 80 17.23 -3.73 -2.11
CA TYR A 80 17.80 -3.60 -3.46
C TYR A 80 19.27 -3.19 -3.41
N HIS A 81 19.62 -2.17 -2.65
CA HIS A 81 21.01 -1.74 -2.51
C HIS A 81 21.88 -2.81 -1.84
N ARG A 82 21.35 -3.45 -0.80
CA ARG A 82 22.07 -4.53 -0.10
C ARG A 82 22.34 -5.72 -1.03
N SER A 83 21.38 -6.14 -1.81
CA SER A 83 21.52 -7.26 -2.76
C SER A 83 22.51 -6.97 -3.89
N ASN A 84 22.67 -5.69 -4.24
CA ASN A 84 23.66 -5.24 -5.22
C ASN A 84 25.06 -4.98 -4.61
N GLY A 85 25.24 -5.20 -3.31
CA GLY A 85 26.50 -4.96 -2.62
C GLY A 85 26.79 -3.50 -2.26
N ASP A 86 25.81 -2.61 -2.44
CA ASP A 86 25.91 -1.17 -2.15
C ASP A 86 25.70 -0.89 -0.66
N THR A 87 26.56 -1.42 0.20
CA THR A 87 26.40 -1.32 1.67
C THR A 87 26.55 0.09 2.23
N ASN A 88 27.05 1.03 1.43
CA ASN A 88 27.27 2.42 1.86
C ASN A 88 26.05 3.33 1.60
N ARG A 89 25.00 2.84 0.97
CA ARG A 89 23.78 3.62 0.70
C ARG A 89 22.79 3.49 1.85
N ASN A 90 23.13 4.11 2.97
CA ASN A 90 22.37 4.04 4.22
C ASN A 90 21.84 5.41 4.66
N VAL A 91 21.90 6.42 3.80
CA VAL A 91 21.40 7.77 4.09
C VAL A 91 20.18 8.06 3.25
N CYS A 92 19.11 8.46 3.90
CA CYS A 92 17.89 8.93 3.24
C CYS A 92 17.78 10.44 3.40
N LEU A 93 17.65 11.16 2.29
CA LEU A 93 17.46 12.62 2.31
C LEU A 93 15.98 12.94 2.44
N ILE A 94 15.65 13.74 3.44
CA ILE A 94 14.29 14.18 3.71
C ILE A 94 14.24 15.72 3.69
N PRO A 95 13.31 16.32 2.93
CA PRO A 95 13.10 17.76 2.98
C PRO A 95 12.66 18.23 4.38
N THR A 96 13.09 19.39 4.81
CA THR A 96 12.66 19.95 6.10
C THR A 96 11.16 20.22 6.18
N SER A 97 10.50 20.33 5.03
CA SER A 97 9.05 20.52 4.91
C SER A 97 8.28 19.21 4.75
N ALA A 98 8.94 18.06 4.85
CA ALA A 98 8.27 16.76 4.71
C ALA A 98 7.31 16.51 5.86
N HIS A 99 6.30 15.68 5.59
CA HIS A 99 5.38 15.22 6.62
C HIS A 99 6.11 14.41 7.70
N GLY A 100 5.65 14.51 8.94
CA GLY A 100 6.28 13.81 10.08
C GLY A 100 6.40 12.30 9.92
N THR A 101 5.56 11.67 9.13
CA THR A 101 5.63 10.24 8.81
C THR A 101 6.96 9.86 8.17
N ASN A 102 7.48 10.70 7.26
CA ASN A 102 8.75 10.42 6.60
C ASN A 102 9.92 10.39 7.59
N LEU A 103 9.89 11.26 8.61
CA LEU A 103 10.91 11.30 9.65
C LEU A 103 10.84 10.08 10.57
N SER A 104 9.64 9.65 10.94
CA SER A 104 9.47 8.52 11.88
C SER A 104 9.81 7.17 11.27
N LEU A 105 9.58 6.99 9.97
CA LEU A 105 9.84 5.70 9.30
C LEU A 105 11.32 5.38 9.10
N ILE A 106 12.18 6.38 9.15
CA ILE A 106 13.64 6.18 8.97
C ILE A 106 14.31 5.81 10.28
N HIS A 107 13.68 6.07 11.41
CA HIS A 107 14.21 5.76 12.72
C HIS A 107 13.82 4.37 13.25
N ILE A 108 13.08 3.60 12.46
CA ILE A 108 12.73 2.21 12.77
C ILE A 108 13.72 1.26 12.11
#